data_bb001b658195c5afa7a0e43dcfea4631
#
_entry.id   bb001b658195c5afa7a0e43dcfea4631
#
_cell.length_a   1.000
_cell.length_b   1.000
_cell.length_c   1.000
_cell.angle_alpha   90.00
_cell.angle_beta   90.00
_cell.angle_gamma   90.00
#
_symmetry.space_group_name_H-M   'P 1'
#
loop_
_entity.id
_entity.type
_entity.pdbx_description
1 polymer ?
#
loop_
_entity_poly.entity_id
_entity_poly.type
_entity_poly.pdbx_seq_one_letter_code
_entity_poly.pdbx_strand_id
1 'polypeptide(L)'
;MKAVVVVVLLLTLAGVIHVSAQENYRVVFYNVENLFDTSNDALTQDDEFTPRGKMHWTKDRYVKKLRSLAQVVDSVGGGTWPLMVGVAEVENRRVLNDLTRKTRLARGKYGIVHQDSPDGRGIDVALLYRKECMKVLSEEFLRVTSPGNAAIKTRDVLYAKGVVGGRDTLHVFVCHFPSMRGGEKQSEWKRERAAAVVRAKVDSLFYVNSDAAIIIMGDLNGKANTPAHKILCPLAGSRDYRSGELYNPGYYLLNASYGSYRYRGKWQTIDHIIVSGSLLNGQSALRATPKTEVYSASFLLEADEKYFGYKPFPTYRGPRYVGGFSDHLPIYIEMVKQSF
;
A
#
# COMPACT_ATOMS: atom_id res chain seq x y z
N MET A 1 27.15 10.39 79.96
CA MET A 1 27.23 9.57 78.76
C MET A 1 26.17 10.05 77.79
N LYS A 2 26.59 10.76 76.72
CA LYS A 2 25.66 11.22 75.69
C LYS A 2 25.77 10.25 74.47
N ALA A 3 24.67 9.58 74.15
CA ALA A 3 24.62 8.72 72.96
C ALA A 3 24.48 9.54 71.70
N VAL A 4 25.42 9.38 70.77
CA VAL A 4 25.34 9.98 69.43
C VAL A 4 24.63 8.95 68.52
N VAL A 5 23.44 9.35 68.02
CA VAL A 5 22.71 8.58 67.00
C VAL A 5 23.20 9.03 65.64
N VAL A 6 23.90 8.19 64.90
CA VAL A 6 24.28 8.41 63.50
C VAL A 6 23.14 7.87 62.61
N VAL A 7 22.44 8.79 61.93
CA VAL A 7 21.45 8.44 60.92
C VAL A 7 22.19 8.33 59.57
N VAL A 8 22.31 7.11 59.06
CA VAL A 8 22.83 6.87 57.71
C VAL A 8 21.66 6.96 56.73
N LEU A 9 21.67 8.04 55.94
CA LEU A 9 20.71 8.25 54.83
C LEU A 9 21.19 7.42 53.61
N LEU A 10 20.57 6.30 53.36
CA LEU A 10 20.75 5.50 52.12
C LEU A 10 19.94 6.17 51.00
N LEU A 11 20.59 6.96 50.15
CA LEU A 11 20.08 7.44 48.88
C LEU A 11 20.07 6.27 47.87
N THR A 12 18.93 5.64 47.72
CA THR A 12 18.71 4.71 46.60
C THR A 12 18.52 5.51 45.32
N LEU A 13 19.56 5.59 44.48
CA LEU A 13 19.40 6.03 43.09
C LEU A 13 18.55 5.01 42.34
N ALA A 14 17.23 5.23 42.31
CA ALA A 14 16.36 4.53 41.37
C ALA A 14 16.64 5.07 39.96
N GLY A 15 17.54 4.42 39.25
CA GLY A 15 17.74 4.65 37.84
C GLY A 15 16.41 4.35 37.11
N VAL A 16 15.74 5.40 36.63
CA VAL A 16 14.58 5.25 35.75
C VAL A 16 15.12 4.65 34.45
N ILE A 17 15.03 3.34 34.31
CA ILE A 17 15.25 2.66 33.04
C ILE A 17 14.13 3.15 32.13
N HIS A 18 14.42 4.12 31.26
CA HIS A 18 13.55 4.46 30.15
C HIS A 18 13.56 3.27 29.18
N VAL A 19 12.64 2.33 29.38
CA VAL A 19 12.31 1.36 28.36
C VAL A 19 11.64 2.16 27.25
N SER A 20 12.41 2.61 26.27
CA SER A 20 11.85 3.19 25.05
C SER A 20 10.97 2.11 24.41
N ALA A 21 9.67 2.33 24.42
CA ALA A 21 8.72 1.44 23.77
C ALA A 21 9.07 1.39 22.28
N GLN A 22 9.37 0.19 21.79
CA GLN A 22 9.61 -0.05 20.37
C GLN A 22 8.36 0.33 19.58
N GLU A 23 8.48 1.36 18.72
CA GLU A 23 7.35 1.78 17.89
C GLU A 23 7.21 0.81 16.71
N ASN A 24 6.11 0.09 16.68
CA ASN A 24 5.74 -0.80 15.59
C ASN A 24 4.77 -0.09 14.64
N TYR A 25 5.06 -0.14 13.36
CA TYR A 25 4.24 0.45 12.31
C TYR A 25 3.79 -0.62 11.33
N ARG A 26 2.58 -0.47 10.78
CA ARG A 26 2.15 -1.23 9.59
C ARG A 26 2.14 -0.33 8.38
N VAL A 27 2.70 -0.83 7.30
CA VAL A 27 2.61 -0.29 5.95
C VAL A 27 1.68 -1.21 5.17
N VAL A 28 0.61 -0.66 4.64
CA VAL A 28 -0.48 -1.41 4.00
C VAL A 28 -0.61 -1.00 2.55
N PHE A 29 -0.87 -1.95 1.67
CA PHE A 29 -1.40 -1.69 0.33
C PHE A 29 -2.76 -2.35 0.16
N TYR A 30 -3.70 -1.65 -0.48
CA TYR A 30 -5.03 -2.15 -0.74
C TYR A 30 -5.60 -1.60 -2.06
N ASN A 31 -5.83 -2.46 -3.04
CA ASN A 31 -6.70 -2.15 -4.17
C ASN A 31 -8.13 -2.15 -3.65
N VAL A 32 -8.80 -1.01 -3.73
CA VAL A 32 -10.11 -0.80 -3.09
C VAL A 32 -11.30 -1.11 -4.01
N GLU A 33 -11.05 -1.61 -5.22
CA GLU A 33 -12.08 -1.93 -6.22
C GLU A 33 -13.01 -0.74 -6.51
N ASN A 34 -12.61 0.12 -7.45
CA ASN A 34 -13.48 1.17 -8.03
C ASN A 34 -14.17 2.07 -6.99
N LEU A 35 -13.40 2.80 -6.18
CA LEU A 35 -13.95 3.81 -5.29
C LEU A 35 -14.27 5.09 -6.06
N PHE A 36 -15.45 5.15 -6.67
CA PHE A 36 -16.01 6.33 -7.33
C PHE A 36 -16.91 7.12 -6.40
N ASP A 37 -17.05 8.42 -6.64
CA ASP A 37 -18.18 9.18 -6.09
C ASP A 37 -19.46 8.91 -6.90
N THR A 38 -20.49 9.73 -6.81
CA THR A 38 -21.75 9.49 -7.52
C THR A 38 -22.02 10.50 -8.63
N SER A 39 -21.01 11.32 -8.94
CA SER A 39 -21.06 12.35 -9.97
C SER A 39 -20.32 11.85 -11.20
N ASN A 40 -20.78 12.19 -12.39
CA ASN A 40 -20.08 11.87 -13.64
C ASN A 40 -18.98 12.91 -13.90
N ASP A 41 -17.76 12.46 -14.18
CA ASP A 41 -16.70 13.31 -14.72
C ASP A 41 -16.71 13.22 -16.25
N ALA A 42 -16.99 14.34 -16.90
CA ALA A 42 -17.04 14.40 -18.36
C ALA A 42 -15.70 14.10 -19.07
N LEU A 43 -14.58 14.08 -18.34
CA LEU A 43 -13.25 13.82 -18.89
C LEU A 43 -12.84 12.34 -18.81
N THR A 44 -13.62 11.50 -18.10
CA THR A 44 -13.33 10.09 -17.86
C THR A 44 -14.50 9.20 -18.28
N GLN A 45 -14.31 7.88 -18.29
CA GLN A 45 -15.33 6.88 -18.59
C GLN A 45 -15.89 6.27 -17.30
N ASP A 46 -16.44 7.12 -16.43
CA ASP A 46 -16.98 6.74 -15.12
C ASP A 46 -18.53 6.77 -15.08
N ASP A 47 -19.18 7.09 -16.18
CA ASP A 47 -20.64 7.23 -16.31
C ASP A 47 -21.41 5.99 -15.83
N GLU A 48 -20.82 4.80 -15.89
CA GLU A 48 -21.43 3.59 -15.34
C GLU A 48 -21.54 3.61 -13.81
N PHE A 49 -20.68 4.37 -13.09
CA PHE A 49 -20.67 4.52 -11.64
C PHE A 49 -21.49 5.72 -11.14
N THR A 50 -22.60 6.00 -11.78
CA THR A 50 -23.56 7.02 -11.35
C THR A 50 -24.88 6.38 -10.89
N PRO A 51 -25.77 7.11 -10.19
CA PRO A 51 -27.07 6.56 -9.76
C PRO A 51 -27.95 6.06 -10.92
N ARG A 52 -27.82 6.66 -12.12
CA ARG A 52 -28.51 6.27 -13.33
C ARG A 52 -27.68 5.41 -14.27
N GLY A 53 -26.41 5.26 -14.00
CA GLY A 53 -25.49 4.44 -14.78
C GLY A 53 -25.73 2.95 -14.57
N LYS A 54 -25.04 2.13 -15.35
CA LYS A 54 -25.17 0.67 -15.38
C LYS A 54 -24.98 0.01 -14.01
N MET A 55 -24.11 0.55 -13.17
CA MET A 55 -23.82 0.02 -11.84
C MET A 55 -24.82 0.52 -10.78
N HIS A 56 -25.71 1.44 -11.12
CA HIS A 56 -26.64 2.06 -10.18
C HIS A 56 -25.95 2.51 -8.88
N TRP A 57 -24.84 3.25 -9.04
CA TRP A 57 -23.98 3.67 -7.94
C TRP A 57 -24.58 4.82 -7.16
N THR A 58 -25.45 4.48 -6.19
CA THR A 58 -26.18 5.46 -5.37
C THR A 58 -25.33 5.98 -4.21
N LYS A 59 -25.76 7.11 -3.62
CA LYS A 59 -25.14 7.68 -2.43
C LYS A 59 -25.05 6.69 -1.27
N ASP A 60 -26.08 5.85 -1.07
CA ASP A 60 -26.08 4.87 0.02
C ASP A 60 -25.02 3.79 -0.21
N ARG A 61 -24.84 3.31 -1.46
CA ARG A 61 -23.79 2.37 -1.84
C ARG A 61 -22.42 2.99 -1.64
N TYR A 62 -22.23 4.23 -2.07
CA TYR A 62 -21.00 4.99 -1.85
C TYR A 62 -20.65 5.13 -0.37
N VAL A 63 -21.59 5.58 0.46
CA VAL A 63 -21.37 5.73 1.90
C VAL A 63 -21.08 4.38 2.56
N LYS A 64 -21.77 3.30 2.14
CA LYS A 64 -21.48 1.95 2.61
C LYS A 64 -20.06 1.52 2.24
N LYS A 65 -19.63 1.75 0.98
CA LYS A 65 -18.28 1.44 0.52
C LYS A 65 -17.21 2.16 1.35
N LEU A 66 -17.37 3.46 1.56
CA LEU A 66 -16.46 4.24 2.42
C LEU A 66 -16.33 3.65 3.83
N ARG A 67 -17.46 3.27 4.46
CA ARG A 67 -17.47 2.66 5.79
C ARG A 67 -16.80 1.28 5.80
N SER A 68 -17.05 0.48 4.77
CA SER A 68 -16.44 -0.84 4.59
C SER A 68 -14.92 -0.73 4.44
N LEU A 69 -14.42 0.16 3.58
CA LEU A 69 -12.98 0.39 3.41
C LEU A 69 -12.32 0.91 4.68
N ALA A 70 -12.99 1.83 5.38
CA ALA A 70 -12.50 2.33 6.66
C ALA A 70 -12.44 1.25 7.75
N GLN A 71 -13.37 0.30 7.75
CA GLN A 71 -13.32 -0.87 8.61
C GLN A 71 -12.10 -1.74 8.30
N VAL A 72 -11.81 -1.97 7.02
CA VAL A 72 -10.64 -2.77 6.61
C VAL A 72 -9.34 -2.13 7.08
N VAL A 73 -9.15 -0.83 6.81
CA VAL A 73 -7.94 -0.10 7.22
C VAL A 73 -7.76 -0.10 8.75
N ASP A 74 -8.83 0.09 9.50
CA ASP A 74 -8.84 0.00 10.97
C ASP A 74 -8.43 -1.40 11.45
N SER A 75 -9.04 -2.43 10.87
CA SER A 75 -8.82 -3.82 11.27
C SER A 75 -7.41 -4.31 10.92
N VAL A 76 -6.89 -3.97 9.73
CA VAL A 76 -5.53 -4.34 9.34
C VAL A 76 -4.48 -3.63 10.20
N GLY A 77 -4.83 -2.52 10.82
CA GLY A 77 -3.97 -1.79 11.76
C GLY A 77 -3.62 -2.58 13.02
N GLY A 78 -4.42 -3.59 13.39
CA GLY A 78 -4.12 -4.47 14.53
C GLY A 78 -4.14 -3.77 15.89
N GLY A 79 -5.05 -2.83 16.09
CA GLY A 79 -5.18 -2.03 17.33
C GLY A 79 -4.50 -0.66 17.28
N THR A 80 -3.72 -0.39 16.24
CA THR A 80 -3.15 0.93 15.94
C THR A 80 -3.47 1.32 14.50
N TRP A 81 -3.46 2.61 14.19
CA TRP A 81 -3.62 3.06 12.80
C TRP A 81 -2.36 2.73 11.99
N PRO A 82 -2.46 2.14 10.78
CA PRO A 82 -1.31 1.97 9.89
C PRO A 82 -0.53 3.28 9.70
N LEU A 83 0.79 3.22 9.67
CA LEU A 83 1.64 4.38 9.38
C LEU A 83 1.27 5.00 8.04
N MET A 84 1.07 4.13 7.04
CA MET A 84 0.64 4.52 5.72
C MET A 84 -0.18 3.42 5.05
N VAL A 85 -1.05 3.85 4.14
CA VAL A 85 -1.86 2.98 3.30
C VAL A 85 -1.76 3.47 1.87
N GLY A 86 -1.11 2.68 1.01
CA GLY A 86 -1.21 2.83 -0.44
C GLY A 86 -2.54 2.28 -0.91
N VAL A 87 -3.27 3.04 -1.69
CA VAL A 87 -4.54 2.59 -2.26
C VAL A 87 -4.53 2.73 -3.78
N ALA A 88 -5.22 1.83 -4.46
CA ALA A 88 -5.44 1.86 -5.90
C ALA A 88 -6.92 1.77 -6.22
N GLU A 89 -7.31 2.23 -7.41
CA GLU A 89 -8.69 2.32 -7.89
C GLU A 89 -9.54 3.32 -7.09
N VAL A 90 -8.96 4.47 -6.83
CA VAL A 90 -9.64 5.65 -6.28
C VAL A 90 -9.85 6.66 -7.40
N GLU A 91 -11.04 7.26 -7.47
CA GLU A 91 -11.38 8.18 -8.55
C GLU A 91 -10.66 9.52 -8.43
N ASN A 92 -10.78 10.19 -7.29
CA ASN A 92 -10.36 11.58 -7.16
C ASN A 92 -10.05 11.96 -5.70
N ARG A 93 -9.57 13.18 -5.50
CA ARG A 93 -9.27 13.73 -4.18
C ARG A 93 -10.49 13.80 -3.26
N ARG A 94 -11.69 13.94 -3.81
CA ARG A 94 -12.94 14.04 -3.03
C ARG A 94 -13.25 12.72 -2.32
N VAL A 95 -13.20 11.58 -3.03
CA VAL A 95 -13.45 10.27 -2.41
C VAL A 95 -12.45 9.95 -1.30
N LEU A 96 -11.18 10.37 -1.46
CA LEU A 96 -10.13 10.23 -0.44
C LEU A 96 -10.40 11.11 0.79
N ASN A 97 -10.85 12.35 0.59
CA ASN A 97 -11.27 13.21 1.68
C ASN A 97 -12.48 12.64 2.43
N ASP A 98 -13.46 12.09 1.70
CA ASP A 98 -14.63 11.48 2.30
C ASP A 98 -14.24 10.23 3.10
N LEU A 99 -13.36 9.39 2.57
CA LEU A 99 -12.83 8.22 3.26
C LEU A 99 -12.09 8.60 4.55
N THR A 100 -11.20 9.59 4.48
CA THR A 100 -10.32 9.94 5.62
C THR A 100 -10.96 10.86 6.64
N ARG A 101 -12.00 11.63 6.29
CA ARG A 101 -12.60 12.65 7.17
C ARG A 101 -14.02 12.33 7.61
N LYS A 102 -14.80 11.57 6.80
CA LYS A 102 -16.21 11.27 7.08
C LYS A 102 -16.45 9.84 7.58
N THR A 103 -15.37 9.10 7.81
CA THR A 103 -15.43 7.74 8.37
C THR A 103 -14.64 7.66 9.68
N ARG A 104 -14.53 6.45 10.24
CA ARG A 104 -13.71 6.22 11.44
C ARG A 104 -12.23 6.56 11.24
N LEU A 105 -11.73 6.59 9.98
CA LEU A 105 -10.35 6.98 9.68
C LEU A 105 -10.01 8.44 10.03
N ALA A 106 -11.01 9.28 10.32
CA ALA A 106 -10.79 10.64 10.81
C ALA A 106 -9.94 10.66 12.09
N ARG A 107 -10.03 9.60 12.92
CA ARG A 107 -9.23 9.44 14.15
C ARG A 107 -7.74 9.20 13.85
N GLY A 108 -7.43 8.59 12.69
CA GLY A 108 -6.05 8.35 12.25
C GLY A 108 -5.33 9.60 11.73
N LYS A 109 -6.05 10.73 11.55
CA LYS A 109 -5.53 12.03 11.09
C LYS A 109 -4.65 11.93 9.83
N TYR A 110 -5.13 11.14 8.86
CA TYR A 110 -4.38 10.89 7.63
C TYR A 110 -4.20 12.14 6.77
N GLY A 111 -2.97 12.34 6.30
CA GLY A 111 -2.66 13.15 5.14
C GLY A 111 -2.86 12.33 3.86
N ILE A 112 -2.96 13.00 2.73
CA ILE A 112 -3.21 12.38 1.44
C ILE A 112 -2.22 12.94 0.42
N VAL A 113 -1.51 12.05 -0.29
CA VAL A 113 -0.79 12.36 -1.53
C VAL A 113 -1.59 11.75 -2.68
N HIS A 114 -1.97 12.55 -3.66
CA HIS A 114 -2.80 12.12 -4.78
C HIS A 114 -2.83 13.19 -5.86
N GLN A 115 -2.83 12.75 -7.12
CA GLN A 115 -3.07 13.55 -8.33
C GLN A 115 -3.84 12.69 -9.32
N ASP A 116 -4.75 13.33 -10.06
CA ASP A 116 -5.47 12.67 -11.14
C ASP A 116 -4.50 12.32 -12.28
N SER A 117 -4.57 11.09 -12.77
CA SER A 117 -3.73 10.53 -13.83
C SER A 117 -4.51 10.44 -15.16
N PRO A 118 -3.84 10.19 -16.29
CA PRO A 118 -4.52 10.11 -17.59
C PRO A 118 -5.22 8.75 -17.84
N ASP A 119 -5.52 7.97 -16.80
CA ASP A 119 -6.30 6.74 -16.98
C ASP A 119 -7.69 7.05 -17.52
N GLY A 120 -8.09 6.37 -18.60
CA GLY A 120 -9.36 6.67 -19.26
C GLY A 120 -10.60 6.33 -18.43
N ARG A 121 -10.48 5.50 -17.39
CA ARG A 121 -11.57 5.18 -16.45
C ARG A 121 -11.68 6.20 -15.31
N GLY A 122 -10.68 7.08 -15.15
CA GLY A 122 -10.63 8.01 -14.04
C GLY A 122 -10.32 7.33 -12.70
N ILE A 123 -9.43 6.33 -12.71
CA ILE A 123 -8.97 5.70 -11.46
C ILE A 123 -7.48 5.97 -11.25
N ASP A 124 -7.12 6.18 -10.00
CA ASP A 124 -5.79 6.59 -9.58
C ASP A 124 -5.22 5.74 -8.46
N VAL A 125 -4.02 6.09 -8.05
CA VAL A 125 -3.38 5.65 -6.81
C VAL A 125 -3.28 6.80 -5.82
N ALA A 126 -3.26 6.49 -4.54
CA ALA A 126 -3.02 7.48 -3.50
C ALA A 126 -2.22 6.89 -2.34
N LEU A 127 -1.54 7.77 -1.59
CA LEU A 127 -0.91 7.46 -0.32
C LEU A 127 -1.64 8.19 0.80
N LEU A 128 -2.20 7.41 1.73
CA LEU A 128 -2.69 7.91 3.00
C LEU A 128 -1.57 7.72 4.03
N TYR A 129 -1.20 8.76 4.77
CA TYR A 129 -0.12 8.69 5.77
C TYR A 129 -0.51 9.38 7.07
N ARG A 130 -0.11 8.84 8.21
CA ARG A 130 -0.36 9.45 9.53
C ARG A 130 0.49 10.68 9.71
N LYS A 131 -0.13 11.86 9.77
CA LYS A 131 0.55 13.15 9.94
C LYS A 131 1.33 13.24 11.25
N GLU A 132 0.93 12.51 12.27
CA GLU A 132 1.61 12.48 13.57
C GLU A 132 2.93 11.73 13.54
N CYS A 133 3.07 10.76 12.59
CA CYS A 133 4.22 9.88 12.50
C CYS A 133 5.13 10.20 11.30
N MET A 134 4.56 10.79 10.23
CA MET A 134 5.27 11.05 8.99
C MET A 134 4.96 12.44 8.45
N LYS A 135 6.01 13.16 8.04
CA LYS A 135 5.93 14.42 7.30
C LYS A 135 6.37 14.19 5.86
N VAL A 136 5.49 14.42 4.89
CA VAL A 136 5.85 14.41 3.47
C VAL A 136 6.62 15.69 3.14
N LEU A 137 7.76 15.55 2.47
CA LEU A 137 8.67 16.62 2.06
C LEU A 137 8.52 17.00 0.60
N SER A 138 8.32 15.99 -0.27
CA SER A 138 8.07 16.19 -1.69
C SER A 138 7.25 15.04 -2.26
N GLU A 139 6.56 15.31 -3.35
CA GLU A 139 5.78 14.36 -4.11
C GLU A 139 6.03 14.55 -5.62
N GLU A 140 6.01 13.47 -6.37
CA GLU A 140 6.13 13.45 -7.82
C GLU A 140 5.18 12.39 -8.39
N PHE A 141 4.66 12.64 -9.58
CA PHE A 141 3.79 11.70 -10.30
C PHE A 141 4.47 11.34 -11.62
N LEU A 142 5.01 10.12 -11.67
CA LEU A 142 5.85 9.67 -12.75
C LEU A 142 4.99 9.11 -13.87
N ARG A 143 4.99 9.79 -15.01
CA ARG A 143 4.23 9.42 -16.20
C ARG A 143 4.78 8.15 -16.83
N VAL A 144 3.89 7.19 -17.11
CA VAL A 144 4.25 6.00 -17.89
C VAL A 144 4.11 6.29 -19.38
N THR A 145 5.22 6.16 -20.12
CA THR A 145 5.27 6.44 -21.55
C THR A 145 5.64 5.20 -22.37
N SER A 146 5.20 5.16 -23.63
CA SER A 146 5.61 4.13 -24.60
C SER A 146 7.06 4.34 -25.07
N PRO A 147 7.67 3.36 -25.76
CA PRO A 147 8.86 3.61 -26.56
C PRO A 147 8.60 4.77 -27.53
N GLY A 148 9.48 5.79 -27.55
CA GLY A 148 9.25 7.02 -28.32
C GLY A 148 8.54 8.14 -27.55
N ASN A 149 8.35 7.99 -26.22
CA ASN A 149 7.82 8.99 -25.28
C ASN A 149 6.35 9.42 -25.49
N ALA A 150 5.57 8.68 -26.29
CA ALA A 150 4.13 8.90 -26.33
C ALA A 150 3.46 8.49 -25.01
N ALA A 151 2.56 9.32 -24.49
CA ALA A 151 1.84 9.02 -23.25
C ALA A 151 0.98 7.76 -23.42
N ILE A 152 1.02 6.89 -22.42
CA ILE A 152 0.11 5.75 -22.30
C ILE A 152 -1.04 6.20 -21.40
N LYS A 153 -2.29 5.99 -21.83
CA LYS A 153 -3.46 6.26 -20.99
C LYS A 153 -3.53 5.20 -19.87
N THR A 154 -2.82 5.47 -18.78
CA THR A 154 -2.78 4.62 -17.57
C THR A 154 -2.45 5.49 -16.36
N ARG A 155 -2.49 4.89 -15.17
CA ARG A 155 -2.14 5.56 -13.91
C ARG A 155 -0.69 5.98 -13.91
N ASP A 156 -0.44 7.16 -13.39
CA ASP A 156 0.90 7.59 -13.02
C ASP A 156 1.40 6.80 -11.82
N VAL A 157 2.71 6.68 -11.65
CA VAL A 157 3.31 6.15 -10.44
C VAL A 157 3.46 7.30 -9.44
N LEU A 158 2.83 7.18 -8.29
CA LEU A 158 3.01 8.12 -7.20
C LEU A 158 4.35 7.85 -6.51
N TYR A 159 5.16 8.88 -6.35
CA TYR A 159 6.34 8.90 -5.51
C TYR A 159 6.19 9.97 -4.42
N ALA A 160 6.51 9.62 -3.18
CA ALA A 160 6.56 10.56 -2.07
C ALA A 160 7.85 10.36 -1.28
N LYS A 161 8.53 11.45 -0.94
CA LYS A 161 9.63 11.48 0.02
C LYS A 161 9.11 12.04 1.33
N GLY A 162 9.35 11.35 2.44
CA GLY A 162 8.92 11.79 3.76
C GLY A 162 9.93 11.48 4.84
N VAL A 163 9.68 12.04 6.02
CA VAL A 163 10.45 11.76 7.25
C VAL A 163 9.54 11.12 8.26
N VAL A 164 9.93 9.95 8.76
CA VAL A 164 9.21 9.19 9.79
C VAL A 164 9.88 9.43 11.14
N GLY A 165 9.07 9.71 12.17
CA GLY A 165 9.56 9.95 13.52
C GLY A 165 10.57 11.11 13.63
N GLY A 166 10.53 12.05 12.69
CA GLY A 166 11.36 13.27 12.69
C GLY A 166 12.82 13.08 12.24
N ARG A 167 13.25 11.85 11.88
CA ARG A 167 14.67 11.55 11.55
C ARG A 167 14.85 10.76 10.26
N ASP A 168 14.03 9.74 10.05
CA ASP A 168 14.31 8.72 9.04
C ASP A 168 13.63 9.08 7.72
N THR A 169 14.44 9.36 6.70
CA THR A 169 13.94 9.61 5.35
C THR A 169 13.45 8.31 4.74
N LEU A 170 12.22 8.32 4.23
CA LEU A 170 11.60 7.20 3.56
C LEU A 170 11.12 7.63 2.18
N HIS A 171 11.43 6.84 1.16
CA HIS A 171 10.98 6.99 -0.21
C HIS A 171 9.86 5.98 -0.46
N VAL A 172 8.67 6.46 -0.79
CA VAL A 172 7.48 5.61 -0.96
C VAL A 172 6.94 5.74 -2.37
N PHE A 173 6.71 4.61 -3.02
CA PHE A 173 6.03 4.53 -4.30
C PHE A 173 4.70 3.82 -4.13
N VAL A 174 3.65 4.33 -4.78
CA VAL A 174 2.37 3.64 -4.91
C VAL A 174 2.08 3.44 -6.38
N CYS A 175 1.82 2.20 -6.75
CA CYS A 175 1.70 1.75 -8.14
C CYS A 175 0.36 1.06 -8.39
N HIS A 176 -0.17 1.24 -9.61
CA HIS A 176 -1.19 0.35 -10.15
C HIS A 176 -0.86 0.13 -11.64
N PHE A 177 -0.16 -0.96 -11.93
CA PHE A 177 0.30 -1.26 -13.29
C PHE A 177 -0.87 -1.62 -14.22
N PRO A 178 -0.68 -1.49 -15.53
CA PRO A 178 -1.69 -1.86 -16.52
C PRO A 178 -2.17 -3.31 -16.35
N SER A 179 -3.50 -3.50 -16.33
CA SER A 179 -4.10 -4.81 -16.14
C SER A 179 -3.83 -5.77 -17.32
N MET A 180 -4.07 -7.05 -17.09
CA MET A 180 -3.98 -8.09 -18.12
C MET A 180 -5.18 -8.10 -19.10
N ARG A 181 -6.03 -7.05 -19.04
CA ARG A 181 -7.21 -6.93 -19.92
C ARG A 181 -6.77 -6.87 -21.39
N GLY A 182 -7.41 -7.69 -22.22
CA GLY A 182 -7.01 -7.85 -23.63
C GLY A 182 -5.93 -8.91 -23.86
N GLY A 183 -5.47 -9.59 -22.79
CA GLY A 183 -4.49 -10.67 -22.82
C GLY A 183 -3.23 -10.34 -22.02
N GLU A 184 -2.73 -11.33 -21.30
CA GLU A 184 -1.56 -11.18 -20.44
C GLU A 184 -0.31 -10.80 -21.24
N LYS A 185 -0.02 -11.56 -22.32
CA LYS A 185 1.14 -11.33 -23.18
C LYS A 185 1.05 -10.02 -23.96
N GLN A 186 -0.14 -9.68 -24.47
CA GLN A 186 -0.39 -8.47 -25.25
C GLN A 186 -0.22 -7.20 -24.44
N SER A 187 -0.47 -7.27 -23.13
CA SER A 187 -0.37 -6.13 -22.22
C SER A 187 0.94 -6.09 -21.43
N GLU A 188 1.79 -7.13 -21.48
CA GLU A 188 3.02 -7.25 -20.67
C GLU A 188 3.96 -6.05 -20.85
N TRP A 189 4.20 -5.64 -22.09
CA TRP A 189 5.07 -4.52 -22.39
C TRP A 189 4.68 -3.21 -21.66
N LYS A 190 3.37 -3.01 -21.39
CA LYS A 190 2.89 -1.84 -20.64
C LYS A 190 3.30 -1.93 -19.17
N ARG A 191 3.26 -3.12 -18.58
CA ARG A 191 3.72 -3.36 -17.20
C ARG A 191 5.23 -3.23 -17.10
N GLU A 192 5.97 -3.73 -18.11
CA GLU A 192 7.43 -3.55 -18.20
C GLU A 192 7.81 -2.07 -18.26
N ARG A 193 7.06 -1.26 -19.03
CA ARG A 193 7.27 0.20 -19.08
C ARG A 193 7.01 0.87 -17.74
N ALA A 194 5.93 0.51 -17.04
CA ALA A 194 5.65 1.02 -15.71
C ALA A 194 6.75 0.62 -14.71
N ALA A 195 7.20 -0.63 -14.76
CA ALA A 195 8.32 -1.12 -13.94
C ALA A 195 9.62 -0.36 -14.23
N ALA A 196 9.93 -0.09 -15.49
CA ALA A 196 11.12 0.65 -15.90
C ALA A 196 11.10 2.11 -15.40
N VAL A 197 9.93 2.76 -15.38
CA VAL A 197 9.78 4.12 -14.84
C VAL A 197 10.08 4.13 -13.33
N VAL A 198 9.54 3.17 -12.57
CA VAL A 198 9.83 3.04 -11.14
C VAL A 198 11.32 2.74 -10.92
N ARG A 199 11.86 1.78 -11.67
CA ARG A 199 13.26 1.37 -11.55
C ARG A 199 14.22 2.53 -11.82
N ALA A 200 14.01 3.31 -12.86
CA ALA A 200 14.83 4.48 -13.17
C ALA A 200 14.87 5.51 -12.00
N LYS A 201 13.72 5.76 -11.36
CA LYS A 201 13.68 6.64 -10.17
C LYS A 201 14.41 6.00 -9.00
N VAL A 202 14.23 4.71 -8.76
CA VAL A 202 14.95 3.95 -7.71
C VAL A 202 16.46 3.99 -7.93
N ASP A 203 16.92 3.76 -9.17
CA ASP A 203 18.35 3.83 -9.51
C ASP A 203 18.94 5.21 -9.22
N SER A 204 18.19 6.28 -9.53
CA SER A 204 18.61 7.65 -9.20
C SER A 204 18.73 7.89 -7.68
N LEU A 205 17.85 7.27 -6.88
CA LEU A 205 17.93 7.35 -5.42
C LEU A 205 19.12 6.58 -4.88
N PHE A 206 19.36 5.36 -5.36
CA PHE A 206 20.51 4.54 -4.97
C PHE A 206 21.84 5.13 -5.44
N TYR A 207 21.88 5.80 -6.58
CA TYR A 207 23.07 6.53 -7.02
C TYR A 207 23.48 7.63 -6.02
N VAL A 208 22.50 8.31 -5.43
CA VAL A 208 22.75 9.34 -4.41
C VAL A 208 23.04 8.72 -3.05
N ASN A 209 22.35 7.66 -2.67
CA ASN A 209 22.51 6.97 -1.39
C ASN A 209 22.10 5.51 -1.55
N SER A 210 23.08 4.59 -1.56
CA SER A 210 22.83 3.15 -1.62
C SER A 210 22.00 2.60 -0.44
N ASP A 211 22.02 3.30 0.69
CA ASP A 211 21.24 2.96 1.89
C ASP A 211 19.87 3.66 1.94
N ALA A 212 19.42 4.27 0.84
CA ALA A 212 18.10 4.87 0.78
C ALA A 212 17.02 3.88 1.21
N ALA A 213 16.20 4.26 2.19
CA ALA A 213 15.06 3.48 2.64
C ALA A 213 13.92 3.66 1.65
N ILE A 214 13.60 2.60 0.90
CA ILE A 214 12.62 2.63 -0.19
C ILE A 214 11.54 1.58 0.05
N ILE A 215 10.28 1.98 -0.11
CA ILE A 215 9.11 1.10 -0.15
C ILE A 215 8.38 1.33 -1.47
N ILE A 216 8.12 0.26 -2.21
CA ILE A 216 7.27 0.26 -3.40
C ILE A 216 6.10 -0.65 -3.11
N MET A 217 4.90 -0.13 -3.16
CA MET A 217 3.69 -0.92 -2.94
C MET A 217 2.70 -0.72 -4.09
N GLY A 218 1.96 -1.77 -4.42
CA GLY A 218 1.01 -1.62 -5.52
C GLY A 218 0.40 -2.93 -6.00
N ASP A 219 -0.69 -2.78 -6.75
CA ASP A 219 -1.18 -3.80 -7.68
C ASP A 219 -0.32 -3.74 -8.94
N LEU A 220 0.65 -4.64 -9.05
CA LEU A 220 1.54 -4.71 -10.20
C LEU A 220 0.93 -5.53 -11.36
N ASN A 221 -0.31 -6.02 -11.19
CA ASN A 221 -1.02 -6.84 -12.19
C ASN A 221 -0.14 -7.97 -12.75
N GLY A 222 0.71 -8.55 -11.90
CA GLY A 222 1.63 -9.61 -12.24
C GLY A 222 2.21 -10.28 -11.00
N LYS A 223 2.52 -11.56 -11.12
CA LYS A 223 3.18 -12.32 -10.05
C LYS A 223 4.65 -11.91 -9.93
N ALA A 224 5.27 -12.24 -8.80
CA ALA A 224 6.67 -11.89 -8.49
C ALA A 224 7.73 -12.49 -9.44
N ASN A 225 7.35 -13.32 -10.39
CA ASN A 225 8.24 -13.93 -11.40
C ASN A 225 8.01 -13.41 -12.83
N THR A 226 7.11 -12.43 -13.02
CA THR A 226 6.86 -11.84 -14.37
C THR A 226 8.01 -10.96 -14.84
N PRO A 227 8.13 -10.70 -16.17
CA PRO A 227 9.16 -9.81 -16.72
C PRO A 227 9.16 -8.42 -16.07
N ALA A 228 8.00 -7.79 -15.93
CA ALA A 228 7.87 -6.48 -15.28
C ALA A 228 8.40 -6.50 -13.84
N HIS A 229 8.09 -7.55 -13.06
CA HIS A 229 8.58 -7.68 -11.69
C HIS A 229 10.10 -7.87 -11.65
N LYS A 230 10.68 -8.62 -12.58
CA LYS A 230 12.14 -8.82 -12.68
C LYS A 230 12.89 -7.53 -13.04
N ILE A 231 12.31 -6.67 -13.88
CA ILE A 231 12.86 -5.33 -14.16
C ILE A 231 12.92 -4.51 -12.87
N LEU A 232 11.85 -4.52 -12.10
CA LEU A 232 11.72 -3.74 -10.87
C LEU A 232 12.58 -4.30 -9.74
N CYS A 233 12.55 -5.60 -9.54
CA CYS A 233 13.14 -6.28 -8.39
C CYS A 233 13.83 -7.60 -8.82
N PRO A 234 15.03 -7.53 -9.43
CA PRO A 234 15.72 -8.71 -9.94
C PRO A 234 16.09 -9.74 -8.84
N LEU A 235 16.32 -9.30 -7.61
CA LEU A 235 16.65 -10.13 -6.45
C LEU A 235 15.43 -10.45 -5.55
N ALA A 236 14.24 -10.42 -6.09
CA ALA A 236 12.98 -10.51 -5.34
C ALA A 236 12.93 -11.62 -4.28
N GLY A 237 13.46 -12.81 -4.59
CA GLY A 237 13.44 -13.98 -3.70
C GLY A 237 14.72 -14.18 -2.87
N SER A 238 15.73 -13.32 -3.01
CA SER A 238 16.98 -13.43 -2.26
C SER A 238 16.78 -13.07 -0.78
N ARG A 239 17.59 -13.68 0.09
CA ARG A 239 17.70 -13.35 1.51
C ARG A 239 19.06 -12.75 1.89
N ASP A 240 19.94 -12.55 0.91
CA ASP A 240 21.19 -11.82 1.06
C ASP A 240 20.91 -10.33 0.81
N TYR A 241 20.49 -9.62 1.85
CA TYR A 241 20.01 -8.25 1.77
C TYR A 241 21.17 -7.25 1.69
N ARG A 242 21.35 -6.63 0.53
CA ARG A 242 22.40 -5.66 0.21
C ARG A 242 21.84 -4.27 0.02
N SER A 243 22.59 -3.25 0.44
CA SER A 243 22.32 -1.86 0.09
C SER A 243 22.34 -1.68 -1.43
N GLY A 244 21.54 -0.75 -1.96
CA GLY A 244 21.41 -0.51 -3.39
C GLY A 244 20.56 -1.53 -4.14
N GLU A 245 19.92 -2.50 -3.44
CA GLU A 245 19.10 -3.53 -4.05
C GLU A 245 17.68 -3.53 -3.46
N LEU A 246 16.74 -4.06 -4.26
CA LEU A 246 15.35 -4.24 -3.89
C LEU A 246 15.00 -5.72 -3.66
N TYR A 247 14.11 -5.98 -2.72
CA TYR A 247 13.64 -7.30 -2.32
C TYR A 247 12.13 -7.31 -2.15
N ASN A 248 11.51 -8.45 -2.47
CA ASN A 248 10.08 -8.65 -2.25
C ASN A 248 9.85 -9.61 -1.07
N PRO A 249 9.54 -9.10 0.14
CA PRO A 249 9.23 -9.94 1.30
C PRO A 249 8.02 -10.87 1.10
N GLY A 250 7.18 -10.60 0.11
CA GLY A 250 6.05 -11.43 -0.30
C GLY A 250 6.39 -12.48 -1.37
N TYR A 251 7.66 -12.65 -1.78
CA TYR A 251 8.03 -13.58 -2.86
C TYR A 251 7.60 -15.04 -2.59
N TYR A 252 7.59 -15.44 -1.32
CA TYR A 252 7.14 -16.78 -0.92
C TYR A 252 5.67 -17.08 -1.29
N LEU A 253 4.82 -16.04 -1.43
CA LEU A 253 3.43 -16.16 -1.83
C LEU A 253 3.25 -16.64 -3.26
N LEU A 254 4.32 -16.62 -4.07
CA LEU A 254 4.28 -17.15 -5.44
C LEU A 254 3.83 -18.63 -5.49
N ASN A 255 4.22 -19.39 -4.47
CA ASN A 255 3.92 -20.84 -4.34
C ASN A 255 2.90 -21.13 -3.23
N ALA A 256 2.29 -20.11 -2.63
CA ALA A 256 1.30 -20.30 -1.59
C ALA A 256 -0.08 -20.69 -2.15
N SER A 257 -0.86 -21.37 -1.33
CA SER A 257 -2.25 -21.73 -1.64
C SER A 257 -3.25 -20.60 -1.38
N TYR A 258 -2.75 -19.40 -1.04
CA TYR A 258 -3.53 -18.18 -0.80
C TYR A 258 -2.81 -16.97 -1.42
N GLY A 259 -3.49 -15.85 -1.51
CA GLY A 259 -2.95 -14.62 -2.10
C GLY A 259 -3.88 -13.45 -1.88
N SER A 260 -3.58 -12.33 -2.50
CA SER A 260 -4.38 -11.11 -2.39
C SER A 260 -5.56 -11.04 -3.37
N TYR A 261 -5.51 -11.80 -4.44
CA TYR A 261 -6.51 -11.83 -5.51
C TYR A 261 -6.88 -13.26 -5.90
N ARG A 262 -8.15 -13.51 -6.29
CA ARG A 262 -8.55 -14.84 -6.73
C ARG A 262 -9.23 -14.80 -8.09
N TYR A 263 -8.64 -15.51 -9.05
CA TYR A 263 -9.15 -15.61 -10.40
C TYR A 263 -9.42 -17.06 -10.81
N ARG A 264 -10.65 -17.36 -11.24
CA ARG A 264 -11.08 -18.71 -11.67
C ARG A 264 -10.68 -19.80 -10.66
N GLY A 265 -10.92 -19.55 -9.37
CA GLY A 265 -10.64 -20.49 -8.29
C GLY A 265 -9.18 -20.57 -7.84
N LYS A 266 -8.26 -19.87 -8.51
CA LYS A 266 -6.84 -19.86 -8.17
C LYS A 266 -6.47 -18.56 -7.48
N TRP A 267 -5.86 -18.66 -6.29
CA TRP A 267 -5.27 -17.54 -5.61
C TRP A 267 -4.03 -17.05 -6.34
N GLN A 268 -3.85 -15.75 -6.37
CA GLN A 268 -2.71 -15.07 -6.96
C GLN A 268 -2.29 -13.94 -6.03
N THR A 269 -0.99 -13.63 -6.00
CA THR A 269 -0.46 -12.44 -5.38
C THR A 269 0.02 -11.54 -6.50
N ILE A 270 -0.77 -10.52 -6.82
CA ILE A 270 -0.49 -9.49 -7.82
C ILE A 270 -0.30 -8.12 -7.16
N ASP A 271 -0.66 -8.04 -5.89
CA ASP A 271 -0.36 -6.92 -5.00
C ASP A 271 0.96 -7.20 -4.29
N HIS A 272 1.87 -6.23 -4.27
CA HIS A 272 3.22 -6.41 -3.74
C HIS A 272 3.64 -5.24 -2.85
N ILE A 273 4.49 -5.55 -1.86
CA ILE A 273 5.31 -4.57 -1.13
C ILE A 273 6.76 -4.98 -1.33
N ILE A 274 7.53 -4.14 -2.01
CA ILE A 274 8.94 -4.32 -2.30
C ILE A 274 9.71 -3.29 -1.47
N VAL A 275 10.81 -3.67 -0.88
CA VAL A 275 11.59 -2.81 0.01
C VAL A 275 13.07 -2.83 -0.35
N SER A 276 13.79 -1.75 -0.03
CA SER A 276 15.25 -1.71 -0.14
C SER A 276 15.92 -2.63 0.86
N GLY A 277 17.10 -3.13 0.50
CA GLY A 277 17.91 -3.98 1.37
C GLY A 277 18.28 -3.29 2.68
N SER A 278 18.47 -1.97 2.68
CA SER A 278 18.74 -1.17 3.88
C SER A 278 17.67 -1.30 4.97
N LEU A 279 16.40 -1.51 4.56
CA LEU A 279 15.30 -1.77 5.49
C LEU A 279 15.29 -3.19 6.06
N LEU A 280 16.07 -4.13 5.47
CA LEU A 280 16.09 -5.55 5.86
C LEU A 280 17.42 -5.97 6.52
N ASN A 281 18.54 -5.33 6.18
CA ASN A 281 19.87 -5.69 6.67
C ASN A 281 20.28 -4.97 7.96
N GLY A 282 19.44 -4.05 8.45
CA GLY A 282 19.69 -3.34 9.70
C GLY A 282 20.53 -2.07 9.59
N GLN A 283 20.80 -1.59 8.39
CA GLN A 283 21.53 -0.33 8.18
C GLN A 283 20.63 0.90 8.39
N SER A 284 19.31 0.74 8.27
CA SER A 284 18.34 1.79 8.52
C SER A 284 17.82 1.73 9.96
N ALA A 285 17.55 2.89 10.57
CA ALA A 285 16.85 2.97 11.85
C ALA A 285 15.39 2.45 11.76
N LEU A 286 14.78 2.55 10.59
CA LEU A 286 13.54 1.84 10.27
C LEU A 286 13.91 0.45 9.72
N ARG A 287 13.31 -0.59 10.29
CA ARG A 287 13.46 -1.97 9.82
C ARG A 287 12.12 -2.53 9.38
N ALA A 288 12.08 -3.12 8.22
CA ALA A 288 10.95 -3.89 7.74
C ALA A 288 11.10 -5.37 8.13
N THR A 289 9.98 -6.04 8.42
CA THR A 289 10.00 -7.51 8.53
C THR A 289 10.24 -8.13 7.14
N PRO A 290 11.00 -9.23 7.04
CA PRO A 290 11.25 -9.89 5.76
C PRO A 290 10.06 -10.76 5.31
N LYS A 291 8.84 -10.31 5.63
CA LYS A 291 7.61 -11.03 5.32
C LYS A 291 6.46 -10.06 5.06
N THR A 292 5.83 -10.17 3.89
CA THR A 292 4.56 -9.51 3.58
C THR A 292 3.42 -10.45 3.97
N GLU A 293 2.44 -9.94 4.68
CA GLU A 293 1.24 -10.70 5.06
C GLU A 293 0.05 -10.30 4.21
N VAL A 294 -0.83 -11.28 3.93
CA VAL A 294 -2.16 -11.05 3.35
C VAL A 294 -3.17 -10.98 4.47
N TYR A 295 -3.88 -9.87 4.59
CA TYR A 295 -4.92 -9.72 5.61
C TYR A 295 -6.24 -10.33 5.12
N SER A 296 -6.56 -11.53 5.62
CA SER A 296 -7.69 -12.36 5.18
C SER A 296 -8.72 -12.60 6.30
N ALA A 297 -9.12 -11.53 7.00
CA ALA A 297 -10.16 -11.64 8.02
C ALA A 297 -11.47 -12.19 7.42
N SER A 298 -12.21 -12.97 8.17
CA SER A 298 -13.40 -13.71 7.70
C SER A 298 -14.45 -12.81 7.04
N PHE A 299 -14.60 -11.57 7.53
CA PHE A 299 -15.55 -10.62 6.95
C PHE A 299 -15.18 -10.12 5.55
N LEU A 300 -13.90 -10.27 5.14
CA LEU A 300 -13.43 -9.93 3.79
C LEU A 300 -13.65 -11.04 2.78
N LEU A 301 -14.12 -12.19 3.22
CA LEU A 301 -14.24 -13.38 2.42
C LEU A 301 -15.70 -13.80 2.25
N GLU A 302 -16.00 -14.37 1.10
CA GLU A 302 -17.25 -15.05 0.83
C GLU A 302 -17.01 -16.43 0.24
N ALA A 303 -18.01 -17.32 0.32
CA ALA A 303 -17.95 -18.63 -0.31
C ALA A 303 -17.86 -18.49 -1.84
N ASP A 304 -16.98 -19.26 -2.46
CA ASP A 304 -16.88 -19.38 -3.91
C ASP A 304 -17.64 -20.64 -4.37
N GLU A 305 -18.93 -20.47 -4.64
CA GLU A 305 -19.81 -21.56 -5.04
C GLU A 305 -19.36 -22.26 -6.34
N LYS A 306 -18.68 -21.51 -7.25
CA LYS A 306 -18.27 -22.04 -8.56
C LYS A 306 -16.99 -22.86 -8.49
N TYR A 307 -16.02 -22.42 -7.67
CA TYR A 307 -14.68 -23.02 -7.63
C TYR A 307 -14.33 -23.57 -6.24
N PHE A 308 -15.29 -23.61 -5.34
CA PHE A 308 -15.19 -24.05 -3.95
C PHE A 308 -14.20 -23.21 -3.10
N GLY A 309 -14.35 -23.26 -1.80
CA GLY A 309 -13.55 -22.49 -0.84
C GLY A 309 -14.01 -21.05 -0.73
N TYR A 310 -13.07 -20.14 -0.45
CA TYR A 310 -13.35 -18.74 -0.18
C TYR A 310 -12.65 -17.83 -1.19
N LYS A 311 -13.24 -16.67 -1.46
CA LYS A 311 -12.68 -15.60 -2.30
C LYS A 311 -12.91 -14.24 -1.62
N PRO A 312 -12.21 -13.18 -2.02
CA PRO A 312 -12.53 -11.84 -1.57
C PRO A 312 -14.00 -11.51 -1.85
N PHE A 313 -14.62 -10.77 -0.93
CA PHE A 313 -16.02 -10.33 -1.05
C PHE A 313 -16.08 -8.99 -1.76
N PRO A 314 -16.35 -8.94 -3.07
CA PRO A 314 -16.28 -7.73 -3.88
C PRO A 314 -17.46 -6.79 -3.66
N THR A 315 -17.34 -5.57 -4.17
CA THR A 315 -18.46 -4.63 -4.23
C THR A 315 -19.51 -5.07 -5.26
N TYR A 316 -19.02 -5.60 -6.41
CA TYR A 316 -19.86 -6.05 -7.50
C TYR A 316 -19.47 -7.44 -8.02
N ARG A 317 -20.44 -8.16 -8.56
CA ARG A 317 -20.22 -9.37 -9.39
C ARG A 317 -20.78 -9.08 -10.79
N GLY A 318 -19.91 -8.65 -11.72
CA GLY A 318 -20.37 -8.02 -12.95
C GLY A 318 -21.19 -6.77 -12.63
N PRO A 319 -22.37 -6.56 -13.19
CA PRO A 319 -23.19 -5.38 -12.88
C PRO A 319 -24.02 -5.52 -11.57
N ARG A 320 -24.02 -6.70 -10.96
CA ARG A 320 -24.82 -6.95 -9.74
C ARG A 320 -24.09 -6.44 -8.50
N TYR A 321 -24.69 -5.46 -7.82
CA TYR A 321 -24.21 -5.00 -6.52
C TYR A 321 -24.39 -6.09 -5.45
N VAL A 322 -23.29 -6.42 -4.74
CA VAL A 322 -23.31 -7.37 -3.63
C VAL A 322 -22.86 -6.75 -2.31
N GLY A 323 -22.24 -5.57 -2.37
CA GLY A 323 -21.98 -4.71 -1.22
C GLY A 323 -20.91 -5.23 -0.27
N GLY A 324 -19.92 -5.95 -0.80
CA GLY A 324 -18.71 -6.36 -0.10
C GLY A 324 -17.66 -5.24 0.02
N PHE A 325 -16.42 -5.62 0.09
CA PHE A 325 -15.28 -4.73 0.40
C PHE A 325 -14.42 -4.43 -0.83
N SER A 326 -13.84 -5.45 -1.43
CA SER A 326 -13.03 -5.41 -2.65
C SER A 326 -12.84 -6.81 -3.20
N ASP A 327 -12.53 -6.94 -4.48
CA ASP A 327 -12.08 -8.19 -5.11
C ASP A 327 -10.59 -8.51 -4.83
N HIS A 328 -9.89 -7.62 -4.11
CA HIS A 328 -8.58 -7.82 -3.53
C HIS A 328 -8.62 -7.92 -2.01
N LEU A 329 -7.62 -8.57 -1.41
CA LEU A 329 -7.33 -8.54 0.02
C LEU A 329 -6.16 -7.58 0.28
N PRO A 330 -6.20 -6.80 1.37
CA PRO A 330 -5.07 -5.97 1.76
C PRO A 330 -3.82 -6.81 2.03
N ILE A 331 -2.67 -6.25 1.68
CA ILE A 331 -1.37 -6.78 2.09
C ILE A 331 -0.66 -5.77 2.99
N TYR A 332 0.18 -6.26 3.90
CA TYR A 332 0.93 -5.38 4.78
C TYR A 332 2.30 -5.96 5.13
N ILE A 333 3.19 -5.06 5.54
CA ILE A 333 4.48 -5.36 6.15
C ILE A 333 4.57 -4.63 7.49
N GLU A 334 5.19 -5.24 8.47
CA GLU A 334 5.49 -4.57 9.73
C GLU A 334 6.84 -3.88 9.65
N MET A 335 6.90 -2.70 10.24
CA MET A 335 8.12 -1.93 10.39
C MET A 335 8.33 -1.60 11.85
N VAL A 336 9.59 -1.62 12.24
CA VAL A 336 10.02 -1.33 13.59
C VAL A 336 10.99 -0.17 13.56
N LYS A 337 10.77 0.81 14.43
CA LYS A 337 11.75 1.87 14.67
C LYS A 337 12.67 1.42 15.78
N GLN A 338 13.98 1.37 15.51
CA GLN A 338 14.98 1.15 16.53
C GLN A 338 15.23 2.44 17.31
N SER A 339 15.25 2.32 18.63
CA SER A 339 15.79 3.35 19.52
C SER A 339 17.29 3.17 19.56
N PHE A 340 18.03 4.12 19.04
CA PHE A 340 19.49 4.22 19.25
C PHE A 340 19.76 5.11 20.45
#